data_f45c145446c96425bad996684df11817
#
_entry.id   f45c145446c96425bad996684df11817
#
_cell.length_a   1.000
_cell.length_b   1.000
_cell.length_c   1.000
_cell.angle_alpha   90.00
_cell.angle_beta   90.00
_cell.angle_gamma   90.00
#
_symmetry.space_group_name_H-M   'P 1'
#
loop_
_entity.id
_entity.type
_entity.pdbx_description
1 polymer ?
#
loop_
_entity_poly.entity_id
_entity_poly.type
_entity_poly.pdbx_seq_one_letter_code
_entity_poly.pdbx_strand_id
1 'polypeptide(L)'
;MSDTYVPLISSGVAGPLGVVHLPRLWQKVSLETAGKLASSYPAVGKGFDAMTLAALGLEEQAVRNYIKQNKPTYPQFEALVKKNAKSLTREAIEKHNAAVRGYNHDDETRQSILSACGMADDASAPRDGVSLNNLDDWYEFHQAVLK
;
A
#
# COMPACT_ATOMS: atom_id res chain seq x y z
N MET A 1 -2.78 9.31 -25.19
CA MET A 1 -3.28 8.56 -24.02
C MET A 1 -2.16 8.34 -23.04
N SER A 2 -2.40 8.68 -21.81
CA SER A 2 -1.44 8.37 -20.76
C SER A 2 -1.71 6.96 -20.23
N ASP A 3 -0.66 6.18 -20.12
CA ASP A 3 -0.76 4.86 -19.51
C ASP A 3 -0.86 5.00 -18.00
N THR A 4 -1.72 4.19 -17.39
CA THR A 4 -1.81 4.09 -15.94
C THR A 4 -1.41 2.69 -15.51
N TYR A 5 -0.94 2.60 -14.27
CA TYR A 5 -0.44 1.34 -13.72
C TYR A 5 -1.15 1.00 -12.42
N VAL A 6 -1.49 -0.26 -12.27
CA VAL A 6 -2.01 -0.81 -11.02
C VAL A 6 -0.82 -1.03 -10.09
N PRO A 7 -0.87 -0.56 -8.84
CA PRO A 7 0.21 -0.84 -7.89
C PRO A 7 0.18 -2.31 -7.49
N LEU A 8 1.26 -3.03 -7.76
CA LEU A 8 1.34 -4.48 -7.52
C LEU A 8 2.25 -4.85 -6.35
N ILE A 9 2.87 -3.87 -5.69
CA ILE A 9 3.60 -4.16 -4.47
C ILE A 9 2.58 -4.44 -3.36
N SER A 10 2.65 -5.62 -2.78
CA SER A 10 1.73 -6.02 -1.71
C SER A 10 1.96 -5.21 -0.45
N SER A 11 0.89 -4.99 0.32
CA SER A 11 0.98 -4.38 1.64
C SER A 11 1.81 -5.20 2.63
N GLY A 12 1.99 -6.49 2.38
CA GLY A 12 2.79 -7.38 3.21
C GLY A 12 4.29 -7.32 2.93
N VAL A 13 4.72 -6.56 1.94
CA VAL A 13 6.14 -6.47 1.56
C VAL A 13 6.83 -5.35 2.36
N ALA A 14 8.03 -5.66 2.85
CA ALA A 14 8.91 -4.68 3.51
C ALA A 14 10.20 -4.55 2.71
N GLY A 15 10.80 -3.36 2.76
CA GLY A 15 12.14 -3.14 2.24
C GLY A 15 13.20 -3.36 3.33
N PRO A 16 14.44 -2.89 3.11
CA PRO A 16 15.53 -3.06 4.08
C PRO A 16 15.25 -2.51 5.48
N LEU A 17 14.42 -1.45 5.56
CA LEU A 17 14.06 -0.86 6.85
C LEU A 17 13.14 -1.76 7.67
N GLY A 18 12.51 -2.75 7.04
CA GLY A 18 11.66 -3.71 7.72
C GLY A 18 10.22 -3.28 7.93
N VAL A 19 9.78 -2.17 7.32
CA VAL A 19 8.43 -1.63 7.50
C VAL A 19 7.53 -2.12 6.37
N VAL A 20 6.56 -2.98 6.70
CA VAL A 20 5.61 -3.48 5.68
C VAL A 20 4.73 -2.34 5.18
N HIS A 21 4.25 -2.47 3.97
CA HIS A 21 3.42 -1.51 3.27
C HIS A 21 4.16 -0.25 2.80
N LEU A 22 5.29 0.09 3.41
CA LEU A 22 6.06 1.28 3.01
C LEU A 22 6.46 1.25 1.52
N PRO A 23 6.93 0.11 0.97
CA PRO A 23 7.21 0.06 -0.48
C PRO A 23 5.98 0.33 -1.35
N ARG A 24 4.80 -0.16 -0.94
CA ARG A 24 3.56 0.11 -1.68
C ARG A 24 3.17 1.59 -1.61
N LEU A 25 3.32 2.20 -0.44
CA LEU A 25 3.05 3.63 -0.28
C LEU A 25 3.93 4.46 -1.23
N TRP A 26 5.22 4.16 -1.25
CA TRP A 26 6.16 4.79 -2.18
C TRP A 26 5.72 4.61 -3.64
N GLN A 27 5.31 3.39 -4.01
CA GLN A 27 4.88 3.10 -5.38
C GLN A 27 3.65 3.91 -5.75
N LYS A 28 2.65 3.95 -4.89
CA LYS A 28 1.39 4.66 -5.18
C LYS A 28 1.62 6.17 -5.32
N VAL A 29 2.36 6.75 -4.40
CA VAL A 29 2.66 8.19 -4.47
C VAL A 29 3.54 8.52 -5.66
N SER A 30 4.49 7.65 -5.99
CA SER A 30 5.33 7.82 -7.18
C SER A 30 4.51 7.78 -8.46
N LEU A 31 3.57 6.84 -8.55
CA LEU A 31 2.67 6.74 -9.72
C LEU A 31 1.78 7.97 -9.82
N GLU A 32 1.24 8.46 -8.71
CA GLU A 32 0.43 9.68 -8.73
C GLU A 32 1.25 10.89 -9.19
N THR A 33 2.47 11.01 -8.67
CA THR A 33 3.37 12.10 -9.04
C THR A 33 3.64 12.11 -10.55
N ALA A 34 3.77 10.92 -11.13
CA ALA A 34 4.00 10.76 -12.58
C ALA A 34 2.71 10.87 -13.41
N GLY A 35 1.55 11.00 -12.78
CA GLY A 35 0.28 11.00 -13.48
C GLY A 35 -0.11 9.64 -14.02
N LYS A 36 0.37 8.56 -13.41
CA LYS A 36 0.23 7.19 -13.92
C LYS A 36 -0.45 6.22 -12.97
N LEU A 37 -1.00 6.71 -11.87
CA LEU A 37 -1.73 5.83 -10.94
C LEU A 37 -3.10 5.48 -11.50
N ALA A 38 -3.44 4.19 -11.52
CA ALA A 38 -4.75 3.73 -11.93
C ALA A 38 -5.85 4.43 -11.13
N SER A 39 -6.95 4.79 -11.80
CA SER A 39 -7.98 5.69 -11.24
C SER A 39 -8.72 5.14 -10.03
N SER A 40 -8.74 3.82 -9.84
CA SER A 40 -9.42 3.18 -8.71
C SER A 40 -8.62 3.25 -7.40
N TYR A 41 -7.42 3.81 -7.44
CA TYR A 41 -6.54 3.85 -6.28
C TYR A 41 -6.31 5.27 -5.78
N PRO A 42 -6.43 5.50 -4.46
CA PRO A 42 -5.90 6.74 -3.88
C PRO A 42 -4.39 6.60 -3.68
N ALA A 43 -3.64 7.67 -3.86
CA ALA A 43 -2.20 7.63 -3.61
C ALA A 43 -1.91 7.42 -2.12
N VAL A 44 -2.70 8.07 -1.26
CA VAL A 44 -2.63 7.88 0.19
C VAL A 44 -4.06 7.72 0.70
N GLY A 45 -4.43 6.49 1.01
CA GLY A 45 -5.75 6.16 1.54
C GLY A 45 -5.82 6.25 3.05
N LYS A 46 -7.00 5.97 3.59
CA LYS A 46 -7.26 6.05 5.03
C LYS A 46 -7.00 4.73 5.77
N GLY A 47 -6.64 3.66 5.05
CA GLY A 47 -6.36 2.35 5.62
C GLY A 47 -4.88 2.15 5.96
N PHE A 48 -4.23 1.19 5.30
CA PHE A 48 -2.83 0.87 5.57
C PHE A 48 -1.87 2.04 5.34
N ASP A 49 -2.16 2.92 4.37
CA ASP A 49 -1.33 4.10 4.14
C ASP A 49 -1.30 4.99 5.38
N ALA A 50 -2.48 5.30 5.92
CA ALA A 50 -2.59 6.13 7.11
C ALA A 50 -1.96 5.44 8.33
N MET A 51 -2.14 4.12 8.47
CA MET A 51 -1.53 3.35 9.55
C MET A 51 -0.01 3.45 9.51
N THR A 52 0.57 3.31 8.32
CA THR A 52 2.02 3.35 8.13
C THR A 52 2.58 4.73 8.47
N LEU A 53 1.94 5.78 7.99
CA LEU A 53 2.36 7.15 8.29
C LEU A 53 2.27 7.45 9.78
N ALA A 54 1.18 7.05 10.42
CA ALA A 54 1.01 7.26 11.87
C ALA A 54 2.05 6.50 12.68
N ALA A 55 2.33 5.25 12.31
CA ALA A 55 3.30 4.42 13.00
C ALA A 55 4.71 5.02 12.96
N LEU A 56 5.08 5.64 11.84
CA LEU A 56 6.40 6.24 11.65
C LEU A 56 6.45 7.71 12.10
N GLY A 57 5.32 8.30 12.41
CA GLY A 57 5.26 9.72 12.76
C GLY A 57 5.58 10.62 11.58
N LEU A 58 5.09 10.27 10.39
CA LEU A 58 5.25 11.05 9.18
C LEU A 58 3.94 11.69 8.78
N GLU A 59 4.01 12.90 8.22
CA GLU A 59 2.84 13.58 7.67
C GLU A 59 2.69 13.25 6.19
N GLU A 60 1.45 13.05 5.76
CA GLU A 60 1.13 12.72 4.38
C GLU A 60 1.71 13.75 3.40
N GLN A 61 1.49 15.02 3.67
CA GLN A 61 1.94 16.07 2.74
C GLN A 61 3.46 16.12 2.63
N ALA A 62 4.16 15.85 3.72
CA ALA A 62 5.62 15.80 3.72
C ALA A 62 6.13 14.65 2.83
N VAL A 63 5.52 13.48 2.95
CA VAL A 63 5.88 12.32 2.12
C VAL A 63 5.62 12.61 0.64
N ARG A 64 4.46 13.18 0.31
CA ARG A 64 4.13 13.55 -1.06
C ARG A 64 5.16 14.55 -1.62
N ASN A 65 5.55 15.53 -0.81
CA ASN A 65 6.53 16.53 -1.23
C ASN A 65 7.92 15.93 -1.45
N TYR A 66 8.35 15.01 -0.59
CA TYR A 66 9.63 14.32 -0.77
C TYR A 66 9.70 13.60 -2.10
N ILE A 67 8.65 12.87 -2.44
CA ILE A 67 8.61 12.11 -3.68
C ILE A 67 8.51 13.03 -4.89
N LYS A 68 7.67 14.04 -4.82
CA LYS A 68 7.50 14.99 -5.91
C LYS A 68 8.79 15.77 -6.22
N GLN A 69 9.47 16.21 -5.18
CA GLN A 69 10.66 17.06 -5.34
C GLN A 69 11.91 16.27 -5.68
N ASN A 70 12.07 15.09 -5.09
CA ASN A 70 13.31 14.32 -5.20
C ASN A 70 13.22 13.15 -6.17
N LYS A 71 12.02 12.71 -6.51
CA LYS A 71 11.79 11.53 -7.38
C LYS A 71 12.70 10.37 -6.98
N PRO A 72 12.64 9.95 -5.70
CA PRO A 72 13.61 9.00 -5.16
C PRO A 72 13.36 7.59 -5.66
N THR A 73 14.44 6.84 -5.81
CA THR A 73 14.35 5.38 -5.85
C THR A 73 13.87 4.91 -4.47
N TYR A 74 13.47 3.66 -4.35
CA TYR A 74 12.97 3.19 -3.05
C TYR A 74 14.04 3.29 -1.94
N PRO A 75 15.31 2.87 -2.15
CA PRO A 75 16.32 3.06 -1.10
C PRO A 75 16.54 4.52 -0.71
N GLN A 76 16.45 5.43 -1.68
CA GLN A 76 16.55 6.88 -1.40
C GLN A 76 15.36 7.35 -0.58
N PHE A 77 14.17 6.81 -0.86
CA PHE A 77 12.97 7.11 -0.09
C PHE A 77 13.13 6.63 1.36
N GLU A 78 13.65 5.43 1.57
CA GLU A 78 13.92 4.95 2.93
C GLU A 78 14.90 5.84 3.68
N ALA A 79 15.90 6.38 2.99
CA ALA A 79 16.84 7.33 3.61
C ALA A 79 16.11 8.60 4.08
N LEU A 80 15.16 9.10 3.27
CA LEU A 80 14.34 10.25 3.68
C LEU A 80 13.45 9.90 4.87
N VAL A 81 12.87 8.71 4.89
CA VAL A 81 12.07 8.23 6.01
C VAL A 81 12.91 8.17 7.28
N LYS A 82 14.09 7.60 7.22
CA LYS A 82 15.01 7.52 8.37
C LYS A 82 15.33 8.90 8.93
N LYS A 83 15.51 9.87 8.06
CA LYS A 83 15.86 11.24 8.47
C LYS A 83 14.70 11.97 9.15
N ASN A 84 13.46 11.67 8.76
CA ASN A 84 12.30 12.49 9.12
C ASN A 84 11.29 11.79 10.03
N ALA A 85 11.32 10.47 10.13
CA ALA A 85 10.39 9.72 10.96
C ALA A 85 10.62 10.02 12.46
N LYS A 86 9.52 10.23 13.18
CA LYS A 86 9.57 10.53 14.61
C LYS A 86 9.58 9.27 15.48
N SER A 87 9.15 8.14 14.92
CA SER A 87 8.94 6.90 15.68
C SER A 87 9.55 5.70 14.97
N LEU A 88 10.83 5.78 14.62
CA LEU A 88 11.51 4.72 13.89
C LEU A 88 12.29 3.82 14.88
N THR A 89 11.56 3.15 15.76
CA THR A 89 12.12 2.18 16.68
C THR A 89 11.73 0.78 16.25
N ARG A 90 12.52 -0.21 16.69
CA ARG A 90 12.20 -1.61 16.43
C ARG A 90 10.79 -1.97 16.92
N GLU A 91 10.45 -1.50 18.12
CA GLU A 91 9.13 -1.76 18.72
C GLU A 91 8.01 -1.16 17.88
N ALA A 92 8.16 0.08 17.42
CA ALA A 92 7.16 0.74 16.57
C ALA A 92 6.99 -0.01 15.23
N ILE A 93 8.10 -0.44 14.65
CA ILE A 93 8.07 -1.21 13.38
C ILE A 93 7.37 -2.55 13.59
N GLU A 94 7.74 -3.30 14.63
CA GLU A 94 7.13 -4.60 14.91
C GLU A 94 5.64 -4.48 15.19
N LYS A 95 5.24 -3.47 15.96
CA LYS A 95 3.83 -3.20 16.25
C LYS A 95 3.05 -2.89 14.98
N HIS A 96 3.59 -2.04 14.12
CA HIS A 96 2.98 -1.69 12.84
C HIS A 96 2.83 -2.93 11.96
N ASN A 97 3.91 -3.70 11.82
CA ASN A 97 3.89 -4.89 10.97
C ASN A 97 2.85 -5.90 11.44
N ALA A 98 2.76 -6.10 12.76
CA ALA A 98 1.74 -6.99 13.33
C ALA A 98 0.32 -6.46 13.07
N ALA A 99 0.12 -5.15 13.18
CA ALA A 99 -1.19 -4.54 12.94
C ALA A 99 -1.62 -4.70 11.47
N VAL A 100 -0.71 -4.51 10.54
CA VAL A 100 -1.01 -4.69 9.11
C VAL A 100 -1.33 -6.15 8.80
N ARG A 101 -0.48 -7.06 9.27
CA ARG A 101 -0.65 -8.49 8.98
C ARG A 101 -1.87 -9.10 9.66
N GLY A 102 -2.25 -8.57 10.82
CA GLY A 102 -3.40 -9.07 11.57
C GLY A 102 -4.72 -8.39 11.24
N TYR A 103 -4.70 -7.38 10.37
CA TYR A 103 -5.92 -6.66 10.03
C TYR A 103 -6.80 -7.50 9.12
N ASN A 104 -8.08 -7.61 9.49
CA ASN A 104 -9.09 -8.27 8.66
C ASN A 104 -10.05 -7.20 8.14
N HIS A 105 -10.40 -7.28 6.86
CA HIS A 105 -11.46 -6.45 6.31
C HIS A 105 -12.81 -6.85 6.92
N ASP A 106 -13.74 -5.92 6.96
CA ASP A 106 -15.12 -6.23 7.33
C ASP A 106 -15.76 -7.14 6.27
N ASP A 107 -16.87 -7.77 6.62
CA ASP A 107 -17.54 -8.74 5.75
C ASP A 107 -17.99 -8.11 4.44
N GLU A 108 -18.49 -6.87 4.48
CA GLU A 108 -18.97 -6.18 3.28
C GLU A 108 -17.82 -5.94 2.30
N THR A 109 -16.70 -5.42 2.77
CA THR A 109 -15.51 -5.18 1.94
C THR A 109 -14.97 -6.49 1.39
N ARG A 110 -14.87 -7.51 2.24
CA ARG A 110 -14.38 -8.82 1.83
C ARG A 110 -15.25 -9.44 0.74
N GLN A 111 -16.56 -9.43 0.94
CA GLN A 111 -17.51 -9.98 -0.03
C GLN A 111 -17.46 -9.24 -1.34
N SER A 112 -17.30 -7.93 -1.32
CA SER A 112 -17.17 -7.10 -2.52
C SER A 112 -15.94 -7.49 -3.33
N ILE A 113 -14.80 -7.68 -2.67
CA ILE A 113 -13.56 -8.07 -3.35
C ILE A 113 -13.67 -9.48 -3.92
N LEU A 114 -14.17 -10.43 -3.14
CA LEU A 114 -14.32 -11.82 -3.59
C LEU A 114 -15.26 -11.92 -4.77
N SER A 115 -16.38 -11.21 -4.73
CA SER A 115 -17.36 -11.19 -5.81
C SER A 115 -16.75 -10.63 -7.10
N ALA A 116 -16.00 -9.53 -7.01
CA ALA A 116 -15.35 -8.93 -8.17
C ALA A 116 -14.34 -9.88 -8.80
N CYS A 117 -13.58 -10.61 -7.97
CA CYS A 117 -12.57 -11.57 -8.45
C CYS A 117 -13.14 -12.90 -8.92
N GLY A 118 -14.45 -13.13 -8.72
CA GLY A 118 -15.07 -14.41 -9.07
C GLY A 118 -14.72 -15.53 -8.10
N MET A 119 -14.38 -15.20 -6.87
CA MET A 119 -14.01 -16.18 -5.85
C MET A 119 -15.17 -16.43 -4.90
N ALA A 120 -15.39 -17.70 -4.55
CA ALA A 120 -16.46 -18.05 -3.63
C ALA A 120 -16.15 -17.57 -2.20
N ASP A 121 -17.21 -17.11 -1.50
CA ASP A 121 -17.10 -16.69 -0.12
C ASP A 121 -17.32 -17.91 0.79
N ASP A 122 -16.28 -18.69 0.97
CA ASP A 122 -16.31 -19.90 1.80
C ASP A 122 -15.07 -19.97 2.71
N ALA A 123 -14.89 -21.10 3.39
CA ALA A 123 -13.80 -21.27 4.35
C ALA A 123 -12.41 -21.18 3.73
N SER A 124 -12.29 -21.36 2.40
CA SER A 124 -11.00 -21.26 1.71
C SER A 124 -10.62 -19.81 1.36
N ALA A 125 -11.60 -18.89 1.43
CA ALA A 125 -11.35 -17.50 1.07
C ALA A 125 -10.60 -16.77 2.19
N PRO A 126 -9.66 -15.88 1.83
CA PRO A 126 -8.92 -15.11 2.84
C PRO A 126 -9.82 -14.08 3.53
N ARG A 127 -9.46 -13.71 4.73
CA ARG A 127 -10.13 -12.66 5.51
C ARG A 127 -9.23 -11.49 5.80
N ASP A 128 -7.92 -11.70 5.76
CA ASP A 128 -6.96 -10.65 6.08
C ASP A 128 -6.85 -9.60 4.98
N GLY A 129 -6.64 -8.37 5.40
CA GLY A 129 -6.59 -7.23 4.48
C GLY A 129 -5.49 -7.33 3.45
N VAL A 130 -4.33 -7.84 3.82
CA VAL A 130 -3.21 -7.98 2.89
C VAL A 130 -3.57 -8.91 1.72
N SER A 131 -4.07 -10.10 2.03
CA SER A 131 -4.44 -11.08 1.00
C SER A 131 -5.59 -10.60 0.13
N LEU A 132 -6.60 -9.96 0.74
CA LEU A 132 -7.73 -9.43 -0.01
C LEU A 132 -7.30 -8.27 -0.91
N ASN A 133 -6.43 -7.40 -0.43
CA ASN A 133 -5.90 -6.32 -1.27
C ASN A 133 -5.07 -6.86 -2.44
N ASN A 134 -4.34 -7.97 -2.22
CA ASN A 134 -3.63 -8.63 -3.30
C ASN A 134 -4.59 -9.11 -4.39
N LEU A 135 -5.68 -9.76 -4.00
CA LEU A 135 -6.70 -10.22 -4.95
C LEU A 135 -7.30 -9.05 -5.72
N ASP A 136 -7.58 -7.96 -5.03
CA ASP A 136 -8.13 -6.75 -5.65
C ASP A 136 -7.15 -6.16 -6.66
N ASP A 137 -5.86 -6.08 -6.32
CA ASP A 137 -4.83 -5.60 -7.23
C ASP A 137 -4.73 -6.49 -8.48
N TRP A 138 -4.77 -7.80 -8.29
CA TRP A 138 -4.66 -8.76 -9.39
C TRP A 138 -5.90 -8.70 -10.30
N TYR A 139 -7.08 -8.47 -9.72
CA TYR A 139 -8.28 -8.22 -10.49
C TYR A 139 -8.15 -6.95 -11.33
N GLU A 140 -7.72 -5.86 -10.72
CA GLU A 140 -7.53 -4.58 -11.43
C GLU A 140 -6.48 -4.71 -12.53
N PHE A 141 -5.39 -5.44 -12.26
CA PHE A 141 -4.38 -5.74 -13.27
C PHE A 141 -4.98 -6.49 -14.46
N HIS A 142 -5.78 -7.52 -14.17
CA HIS A 142 -6.44 -8.31 -15.23
C HIS A 142 -7.32 -7.41 -16.09
N GLN A 143 -8.11 -6.55 -15.47
CA GLN A 143 -8.98 -5.63 -16.20
C GLN A 143 -8.18 -4.64 -17.07
N ALA A 144 -7.07 -4.17 -16.57
CA ALA A 144 -6.25 -3.17 -17.25
C ALA A 144 -5.44 -3.75 -18.42
N VAL A 145 -4.98 -4.99 -18.29
CA VAL A 145 -3.99 -5.57 -19.20
C VAL A 145 -4.59 -6.64 -20.13
N LEU A 146 -5.48 -7.47 -19.59
CA LEU A 146 -5.96 -8.66 -20.31
C LEU A 146 -7.38 -8.52 -20.86
N LYS A 147 -8.05 -7.43 -20.57
CA LYS A 147 -9.44 -7.30 -20.95
C LYS A 147 -9.75 -6.09 -21.85
#